data_f26d8d855d70c17cf6b4c4eec346c959
#
_entry.id   f26d8d855d70c17cf6b4c4eec346c959
#
_cell.length_a   1.000
_cell.length_b   1.000
_cell.length_c   1.000
_cell.angle_alpha   90.00
_cell.angle_beta   90.00
_cell.angle_gamma   90.00
#
_symmetry.space_group_name_H-M   'P 1'
#
loop_
_entity.id
_entity.type
_entity.pdbx_description
1 polymer ?
#
loop_
_entity_poly.entity_id
_entity_poly.type
_entity_poly.pdbx_seq_one_letter_code
_entity_poly.pdbx_strand_id
1 'polypeptide(L)'
;PDEEAFLVTLATQIALEIANANMLGELIQSESMAQPSGPQMVNGVPGASGLAMGIGVTWNQQVLLSTLVNRRHQNEAYEIIAYRDAVEITRAEVKALSLGLDESLPDDIKAIFTMYDQLLDANSLGREVEKRIKDGWNAATGLKLVVEDYAARFKAMQDPYMQERAVDIIDLSNRILGYILNPTKKPRQFPDKPFILVADEITASMLAECPGDMLQGVISINGSQNSHAAILARALGIPAIMGIASILPSLLDQKTLLIDGYSGAITISPEPQQAREFKQLIAEEQNLNDRIDALSNEPSITLDHHDMHLYVNTGLVVKQELADNTNIKGVGLFRTEIPFMQSDHFPPEQAQYELYRSILQASPDKDITMRTLDVGGDKPLSYLPIVEDNPFLGWRGIRITLDQPEIFLVQARAMIRASEDYTNLQIMLPMITTISEVKEAKRLLQQAFFEVKEESNDPHSMMMPKLGIMLEVPAVVYQLPKFAEHVDFFSVGSNDLTQYLLAVDRNNPRVSSLYNSFHPSVLAVLQEIVTQAYQLNRPITVCGELAGDPAGAVLLMAMGYEKLSMNAHNIRKINWVIRSIELKHSQQLLADVMMLDNPNEVKTYVDTFLETHGLGGLVRAGA
;
A
#
# COMPACT_ATOMS: atom_id res chain seq x y z
N PRO A 1 61.01 -12.08 2.27
CA PRO A 1 60.27 -12.86 1.23
C PRO A 1 58.75 -12.67 1.36
N ASP A 2 58.20 -12.66 2.59
CA ASP A 2 56.74 -12.59 2.78
C ASP A 2 56.14 -11.17 2.53
N GLU A 3 56.86 -10.09 2.86
CA GLU A 3 56.42 -8.74 2.59
C GLU A 3 56.44 -8.39 1.09
N GLU A 4 57.43 -8.90 0.38
CA GLU A 4 57.57 -8.70 -1.06
C GLU A 4 56.49 -9.46 -1.85
N ALA A 5 56.19 -10.68 -1.43
CA ALA A 5 55.04 -11.47 -1.98
C ALA A 5 53.69 -10.81 -1.70
N PHE A 6 53.52 -10.22 -0.51
CA PHE A 6 52.31 -9.49 -0.16
C PHE A 6 52.14 -8.19 -1.00
N LEU A 7 53.21 -7.43 -1.19
CA LEU A 7 53.20 -6.23 -2.01
C LEU A 7 52.91 -6.53 -3.49
N VAL A 8 53.49 -7.64 -4.02
CA VAL A 8 53.22 -8.09 -5.39
C VAL A 8 51.77 -8.51 -5.56
N THR A 9 51.21 -9.25 -4.59
CA THR A 9 49.81 -9.68 -4.61
C THR A 9 48.87 -8.47 -4.52
N LEU A 10 49.12 -7.50 -3.66
CA LEU A 10 48.38 -6.24 -3.51
C LEU A 10 48.45 -5.39 -4.78
N ALA A 11 49.64 -5.24 -5.36
CA ALA A 11 49.84 -4.52 -6.61
C ALA A 11 49.08 -5.18 -7.78
N THR A 12 49.07 -6.51 -7.84
CA THR A 12 48.33 -7.27 -8.86
C THR A 12 46.83 -7.12 -8.71
N GLN A 13 46.30 -7.13 -7.48
CA GLN A 13 44.89 -6.90 -7.20
C GLN A 13 44.47 -5.49 -7.55
N ILE A 14 45.26 -4.48 -7.17
CA ILE A 14 44.98 -3.06 -7.51
C ILE A 14 45.04 -2.87 -9.03
N ALA A 15 46.01 -3.46 -9.71
CA ALA A 15 46.14 -3.39 -11.17
C ALA A 15 44.92 -4.03 -11.89
N LEU A 16 44.41 -5.13 -11.34
CA LEU A 16 43.23 -5.82 -11.88
C LEU A 16 41.95 -4.96 -11.65
N GLU A 17 41.81 -4.32 -10.51
CA GLU A 17 40.68 -3.41 -10.24
C GLU A 17 40.74 -2.15 -11.09
N ILE A 18 41.94 -1.59 -11.31
CA ILE A 18 42.13 -0.45 -12.22
C ILE A 18 41.86 -0.85 -13.67
N ALA A 19 42.28 -2.04 -14.10
CA ALA A 19 42.00 -2.55 -15.42
C ALA A 19 40.49 -2.80 -15.64
N ASN A 20 39.80 -3.36 -14.63
CA ASN A 20 38.36 -3.53 -14.66
C ASN A 20 37.62 -2.19 -14.66
N ALA A 21 38.06 -1.20 -13.88
CA ALA A 21 37.48 0.15 -13.88
C ALA A 21 37.72 0.87 -15.22
N ASN A 22 38.88 0.72 -15.84
CA ASN A 22 39.17 1.26 -17.17
C ASN A 22 38.35 0.56 -18.25
N MET A 23 38.21 -0.77 -18.19
CA MET A 23 37.38 -1.54 -19.10
C MET A 23 35.89 -1.20 -18.97
N LEU A 24 35.40 -0.96 -17.76
CA LEU A 24 34.06 -0.41 -17.51
C LEU A 24 33.95 1.02 -18.07
N GLY A 25 34.96 1.85 -17.88
CA GLY A 25 35.02 3.21 -18.44
C GLY A 25 35.02 3.21 -19.97
N GLU A 26 35.75 2.28 -20.61
CA GLU A 26 35.75 2.12 -22.06
C GLU A 26 34.43 1.54 -22.59
N LEU A 27 33.78 0.63 -21.87
CA LEU A 27 32.42 0.13 -22.18
C LEU A 27 31.40 1.26 -22.05
N ILE A 28 31.45 2.06 -21.01
CA ILE A 28 30.58 3.23 -20.80
C ILE A 28 30.85 4.28 -21.89
N GLN A 29 32.11 4.51 -22.30
CA GLN A 29 32.43 5.41 -23.41
C GLN A 29 32.02 4.84 -24.78
N SER A 30 32.13 3.54 -25.02
CA SER A 30 31.69 2.90 -26.24
C SER A 30 30.17 2.87 -26.37
N GLU A 31 29.44 2.68 -25.26
CA GLU A 31 27.98 2.82 -25.20
C GLU A 31 27.54 4.28 -25.32
N SER A 32 28.32 5.25 -24.79
CA SER A 32 28.02 6.68 -24.94
C SER A 32 28.26 7.22 -26.36
N MET A 33 29.10 6.56 -27.16
CA MET A 33 29.26 6.90 -28.58
C MET A 33 28.20 6.29 -29.50
N ALA A 34 27.48 5.29 -29.04
CA ALA A 34 26.28 4.76 -29.68
C ALA A 34 25.03 5.32 -28.98
N GLN A 35 24.87 6.65 -28.91
CA GLN A 35 23.59 7.24 -28.55
C GLN A 35 22.61 6.92 -29.68
N PRO A 36 21.61 6.05 -29.48
CA PRO A 36 20.53 5.96 -30.42
C PRO A 36 19.86 7.34 -30.46
N SER A 37 19.85 7.95 -31.62
CA SER A 37 19.21 9.24 -31.90
C SER A 37 17.69 9.07 -32.03
N GLY A 38 17.04 8.53 -30.95
CA GLY A 38 15.61 8.31 -30.89
C GLY A 38 15.13 8.11 -29.45
N PRO A 39 13.82 8.19 -29.21
CA PRO A 39 13.22 7.95 -27.91
C PRO A 39 13.51 6.52 -27.44
N GLN A 40 14.01 6.38 -26.23
CA GLN A 40 14.22 5.08 -25.58
C GLN A 40 13.06 4.81 -24.62
N MET A 41 12.45 3.63 -24.74
CA MET A 41 11.46 3.15 -23.78
C MET A 41 12.08 2.13 -22.83
N VAL A 42 11.81 2.31 -21.55
CA VAL A 42 12.23 1.41 -20.46
C VAL A 42 11.02 1.14 -19.60
N ASN A 43 10.89 -0.08 -19.10
CA ASN A 43 9.80 -0.47 -18.22
C ASN A 43 10.30 -0.77 -16.81
N GLY A 44 9.54 -0.33 -15.84
CA GLY A 44 9.67 -0.67 -14.44
C GLY A 44 8.35 -1.18 -13.88
N VAL A 45 8.26 -1.26 -12.57
CA VAL A 45 7.06 -1.69 -11.86
C VAL A 45 6.28 -0.44 -11.41
N PRO A 46 4.96 -0.35 -11.68
CA PRO A 46 4.14 0.74 -11.17
C PRO A 46 4.23 0.88 -9.65
N GLY A 47 4.67 2.02 -9.15
CA GLY A 47 4.74 2.34 -7.72
C GLY A 47 3.58 3.21 -7.25
N ALA A 48 3.26 4.24 -8.01
CA ALA A 48 2.10 5.11 -7.85
C ALA A 48 1.57 5.52 -9.22
N SER A 49 0.25 5.48 -9.39
CA SER A 49 -0.44 5.78 -10.64
C SER A 49 -0.38 7.27 -11.00
N GLY A 50 -0.53 7.57 -12.29
CA GLY A 50 -0.56 8.92 -12.85
C GLY A 50 0.45 9.12 -13.97
N LEU A 51 0.29 10.21 -14.71
CA LEU A 51 1.16 10.60 -15.82
C LEU A 51 2.00 11.81 -15.39
N ALA A 52 3.31 11.78 -15.70
CA ALA A 52 4.15 12.95 -15.43
C ALA A 52 5.20 13.17 -16.52
N MET A 53 5.53 14.44 -16.73
CA MET A 53 6.58 14.88 -17.63
C MET A 53 7.48 15.89 -16.91
N GLY A 54 8.78 15.68 -16.96
CA GLY A 54 9.74 16.57 -16.32
C GLY A 54 11.17 16.30 -16.78
N ILE A 55 12.09 17.08 -16.23
CA ILE A 55 13.53 16.85 -16.40
C ILE A 55 13.97 15.87 -15.32
N GLY A 56 14.69 14.82 -15.71
CA GLY A 56 15.30 13.90 -14.74
C GLY A 56 16.32 14.61 -13.87
N VAL A 57 16.20 14.46 -12.55
CA VAL A 57 17.15 14.99 -11.56
C VAL A 57 17.63 13.84 -10.70
N THR A 58 18.91 13.49 -10.87
CA THR A 58 19.48 12.39 -10.10
C THR A 58 19.80 12.79 -8.67
N TRP A 59 19.45 11.91 -7.73
CA TRP A 59 19.85 12.04 -6.34
C TRP A 59 21.27 11.52 -6.14
N ASN A 60 22.25 12.37 -6.45
CA ASN A 60 23.65 12.02 -6.22
C ASN A 60 24.03 12.31 -4.77
N GLN A 61 24.30 11.26 -4.00
CA GLN A 61 24.95 11.40 -2.69
C GLN A 61 26.44 11.58 -2.92
N GLN A 62 27.02 12.66 -2.40
CA GLN A 62 28.43 12.99 -2.61
C GLN A 62 29.38 11.98 -1.96
N VAL A 63 28.96 11.34 -0.87
CA VAL A 63 29.72 10.28 -0.16
C VAL A 63 28.73 9.27 0.41
N LEU A 64 28.98 7.99 0.15
CA LEU A 64 28.24 6.87 0.70
C LEU A 64 29.08 6.18 1.78
N LEU A 65 28.41 5.66 2.83
CA LEU A 65 29.07 4.83 3.85
C LEU A 65 29.82 3.65 3.21
N SER A 66 29.27 3.05 2.15
CA SER A 66 29.88 1.91 1.45
C SER A 66 31.22 2.21 0.79
N THR A 67 31.42 3.46 0.34
CA THR A 67 32.65 3.88 -0.34
C THR A 67 33.72 4.46 0.61
N LEU A 68 33.38 4.62 1.89
CA LEU A 68 34.27 5.20 2.87
C LEU A 68 35.42 4.25 3.23
N VAL A 69 36.66 4.74 3.15
CA VAL A 69 37.84 4.02 3.62
C VAL A 69 37.98 4.14 5.12
N ASN A 70 38.16 3.01 5.81
CA ASN A 70 38.29 2.96 7.26
C ASN A 70 39.57 3.69 7.74
N ARG A 71 39.39 4.60 8.71
CA ARG A 71 40.51 5.42 9.24
C ARG A 71 40.45 5.45 10.77
N ARG A 72 41.66 5.50 11.38
CA ARG A 72 41.84 5.73 12.81
C ARG A 72 41.86 7.23 13.10
N HIS A 73 41.41 7.61 14.29
CA HIS A 73 41.48 9.02 14.72
C HIS A 73 42.86 9.34 15.38
N GLN A 74 43.16 10.63 15.47
CA GLN A 74 44.29 11.17 16.22
C GLN A 74 43.85 11.89 17.50
N ASN A 75 42.56 12.24 17.61
CA ASN A 75 41.96 12.94 18.74
C ASN A 75 40.52 12.45 18.98
N GLU A 76 40.35 11.61 20.01
CA GLU A 76 39.06 11.04 20.40
C GLU A 76 38.01 12.12 20.71
N ALA A 77 38.36 13.10 21.51
CA ALA A 77 37.43 14.14 21.93
C ALA A 77 36.88 14.96 20.76
N TYR A 78 37.74 15.25 19.78
CA TYR A 78 37.31 15.93 18.56
C TYR A 78 36.29 15.09 17.75
N GLU A 79 36.54 13.80 17.57
CA GLU A 79 35.68 12.93 16.81
C GLU A 79 34.30 12.71 17.48
N ILE A 80 34.27 12.62 18.81
CA ILE A 80 33.02 12.54 19.56
C ILE A 80 32.19 13.83 19.41
N ILE A 81 32.83 15.00 19.48
CA ILE A 81 32.14 16.28 19.27
C ILE A 81 31.63 16.38 17.85
N ALA A 82 32.45 16.08 16.84
CA ALA A 82 32.07 16.13 15.44
C ALA A 82 30.86 15.19 15.13
N TYR A 83 30.86 14.00 15.73
CA TYR A 83 29.74 13.08 15.62
C TYR A 83 28.45 13.64 16.25
N ARG A 84 28.54 14.14 17.50
CA ARG A 84 27.38 14.70 18.21
C ARG A 84 26.79 15.91 17.49
N ASP A 85 27.64 16.83 17.02
CA ASP A 85 27.20 18.00 16.27
C ASP A 85 26.48 17.58 14.97
N ALA A 86 27.01 16.58 14.24
CA ALA A 86 26.39 16.05 13.05
C ALA A 86 25.01 15.40 13.33
N VAL A 87 24.88 14.68 14.45
CA VAL A 87 23.59 14.08 14.89
C VAL A 87 22.58 15.17 15.22
N GLU A 88 22.97 16.23 15.94
CA GLU A 88 22.04 17.33 16.28
C GLU A 88 21.58 18.10 15.05
N ILE A 89 22.48 18.37 14.09
CA ILE A 89 22.10 19.01 12.82
C ILE A 89 21.12 18.10 12.04
N THR A 90 21.41 16.81 11.95
CA THR A 90 20.54 15.84 11.25
C THR A 90 19.18 15.73 11.94
N ARG A 91 19.14 15.74 13.29
CA ARG A 91 17.88 15.72 14.05
C ARG A 91 17.02 16.95 13.76
N ALA A 92 17.63 18.13 13.72
CA ALA A 92 16.94 19.38 13.39
C ALA A 92 16.38 19.34 11.95
N GLU A 93 17.14 18.81 11.00
CA GLU A 93 16.71 18.62 9.60
C GLU A 93 15.52 17.66 9.50
N VAL A 94 15.62 16.47 10.08
CA VAL A 94 14.55 15.45 10.08
C VAL A 94 13.28 15.99 10.72
N LYS A 95 13.41 16.73 11.83
CA LYS A 95 12.26 17.36 12.49
C LYS A 95 11.62 18.43 11.61
N ALA A 96 12.42 19.24 10.89
CA ALA A 96 11.90 20.23 9.95
C ALA A 96 11.15 19.56 8.79
N LEU A 97 11.68 18.46 8.24
CA LEU A 97 11.01 17.67 7.20
C LEU A 97 9.67 17.10 7.70
N SER A 98 9.65 16.52 8.90
CA SER A 98 8.43 15.99 9.52
C SER A 98 7.36 17.05 9.73
N LEU A 99 7.73 18.26 10.14
CA LEU A 99 6.80 19.39 10.34
C LEU A 99 6.28 19.98 9.02
N GLY A 100 7.03 19.81 7.93
CA GLY A 100 6.64 20.25 6.59
C GLY A 100 5.67 19.29 5.88
N LEU A 101 5.48 18.10 6.43
CA LEU A 101 4.55 17.11 5.88
C LEU A 101 3.13 17.39 6.36
N ASP A 102 2.15 17.15 5.48
CA ASP A 102 0.73 17.32 5.78
C ASP A 102 0.29 16.36 6.92
N GLU A 103 -0.56 16.86 7.82
CA GLU A 103 -1.17 16.06 8.88
C GLU A 103 -2.03 14.90 8.34
N SER A 104 -2.47 14.98 7.09
CA SER A 104 -3.26 13.97 6.39
C SER A 104 -2.48 12.73 5.94
N LEU A 105 -1.13 12.74 6.04
CA LEU A 105 -0.31 11.60 5.61
C LEU A 105 -0.56 10.34 6.46
N PRO A 106 -0.45 9.14 5.85
CA PRO A 106 -0.57 7.87 6.54
C PRO A 106 0.34 7.77 7.76
N ASP A 107 -0.15 7.12 8.81
CA ASP A 107 0.61 6.96 10.07
C ASP A 107 1.91 6.16 9.88
N ASP A 108 1.96 5.26 8.89
CA ASP A 108 3.17 4.53 8.52
C ASP A 108 4.31 5.47 8.09
N ILE A 109 3.97 6.57 7.40
CA ILE A 109 4.95 7.58 6.99
C ILE A 109 5.40 8.41 8.21
N LYS A 110 4.48 8.80 9.08
CA LYS A 110 4.80 9.51 10.33
C LYS A 110 5.68 8.64 11.25
N ALA A 111 5.43 7.33 11.26
CA ALA A 111 6.22 6.36 12.02
C ALA A 111 7.68 6.30 11.56
N ILE A 112 7.98 6.53 10.27
CA ILE A 112 9.37 6.58 9.76
C ILE A 112 10.13 7.73 10.40
N PHE A 113 9.55 8.93 10.43
CA PHE A 113 10.19 10.10 11.04
C PHE A 113 10.31 9.97 12.56
N THR A 114 9.33 9.33 13.22
CA THR A 114 9.41 8.99 14.65
C THR A 114 10.55 8.01 14.92
N MET A 115 10.73 7.01 14.07
CA MET A 115 11.84 6.05 14.16
C MET A 115 13.19 6.76 13.94
N TYR A 116 13.28 7.70 13.00
CA TYR A 116 14.51 8.48 12.79
C TYR A 116 14.90 9.23 14.05
N ASP A 117 13.95 9.86 14.75
CA ASP A 117 14.21 10.54 16.01
C ASP A 117 14.69 9.56 17.11
N GLN A 118 14.09 8.38 17.20
CA GLN A 118 14.51 7.32 18.12
C GLN A 118 15.91 6.77 17.82
N LEU A 119 16.28 6.61 16.53
CA LEU A 119 17.60 6.16 16.12
C LEU A 119 18.68 7.21 16.41
N LEU A 120 18.33 8.50 16.33
CA LEU A 120 19.20 9.63 16.68
C LEU A 120 19.36 9.82 18.21
N ASP A 121 18.61 9.08 19.04
CA ASP A 121 18.78 9.14 20.49
C ASP A 121 20.16 8.61 20.88
N ALA A 122 20.79 9.30 21.84
CA ALA A 122 22.14 9.00 22.32
C ALA A 122 22.28 7.57 22.91
N ASN A 123 21.17 6.99 23.38
CA ASN A 123 21.12 5.64 23.95
C ASN A 123 20.95 4.53 22.90
N SER A 124 20.67 4.89 21.64
CA SER A 124 20.50 3.97 20.50
C SER A 124 21.81 3.86 19.70
N LEU A 125 21.78 4.29 18.44
CA LEU A 125 22.93 4.27 17.52
C LEU A 125 24.14 5.02 18.10
N GLY A 126 23.90 6.11 18.82
CA GLY A 126 24.93 6.99 19.35
C GLY A 126 25.91 6.29 20.29
N ARG A 127 25.43 5.45 21.20
CA ARG A 127 26.28 4.72 22.16
C ARG A 127 27.26 3.77 21.44
N GLU A 128 26.79 3.07 20.44
CA GLU A 128 27.64 2.11 19.71
C GLU A 128 28.67 2.84 18.85
N VAL A 129 28.31 3.97 18.21
CA VAL A 129 29.25 4.78 17.45
C VAL A 129 30.32 5.39 18.36
N GLU A 130 29.95 5.98 19.50
CA GLU A 130 30.92 6.52 20.47
C GLU A 130 31.86 5.43 21.02
N LYS A 131 31.36 4.19 21.20
CA LYS A 131 32.18 3.05 21.59
C LYS A 131 33.23 2.75 20.52
N ARG A 132 32.84 2.73 19.23
CA ARG A 132 33.79 2.53 18.12
C ARG A 132 34.85 3.66 18.06
N ILE A 133 34.45 4.90 18.35
CA ILE A 133 35.40 6.01 18.43
C ILE A 133 36.40 5.78 19.57
N LYS A 134 35.95 5.38 20.77
CA LYS A 134 36.81 5.03 21.89
C LYS A 134 37.75 3.85 21.58
N ASP A 135 37.33 2.94 20.72
CA ASP A 135 38.16 1.83 20.21
C ASP A 135 39.21 2.29 19.16
N GLY A 136 39.30 3.59 18.92
CA GLY A 136 40.33 4.26 18.07
C GLY A 136 39.91 4.54 16.64
N TRP A 137 38.62 4.35 16.24
CA TRP A 137 38.14 4.72 14.92
C TRP A 137 37.73 6.20 14.85
N ASN A 138 37.89 6.86 13.70
CA ASN A 138 37.33 8.19 13.52
C ASN A 138 35.81 8.13 13.43
N ALA A 139 35.12 9.26 13.60
CA ALA A 139 33.64 9.34 13.67
C ALA A 139 32.95 8.71 12.44
N ALA A 140 33.44 9.00 11.25
CA ALA A 140 32.89 8.48 10.00
C ALA A 140 33.03 6.94 9.90
N THR A 141 34.19 6.38 10.26
CA THR A 141 34.39 4.92 10.29
C THR A 141 33.58 4.26 11.41
N GLY A 142 33.53 4.87 12.59
CA GLY A 142 32.72 4.39 13.71
C GLY A 142 31.24 4.28 13.31
N LEU A 143 30.70 5.29 12.66
CA LEU A 143 29.34 5.29 12.12
C LEU A 143 29.15 4.17 11.09
N LYS A 144 30.06 4.07 10.10
CA LYS A 144 30.01 3.04 9.06
C LYS A 144 29.90 1.62 9.66
N LEU A 145 30.81 1.27 10.55
CA LEU A 145 30.86 -0.09 11.13
C LEU A 145 29.60 -0.45 11.91
N VAL A 146 29.02 0.51 12.63
CA VAL A 146 27.78 0.30 13.38
C VAL A 146 26.61 0.12 12.43
N VAL A 147 26.50 0.98 11.40
CA VAL A 147 25.39 0.92 10.44
C VAL A 147 25.42 -0.35 9.59
N GLU A 148 26.61 -0.79 9.16
CA GLU A 148 26.77 -2.05 8.44
C GLU A 148 26.29 -3.26 9.27
N ASP A 149 26.58 -3.27 10.59
CA ASP A 149 26.12 -4.32 11.50
C ASP A 149 24.57 -4.28 11.68
N TYR A 150 23.99 -3.09 11.89
CA TYR A 150 22.55 -2.93 11.99
C TYR A 150 21.84 -3.30 10.69
N ALA A 151 22.29 -2.76 9.55
CA ALA A 151 21.71 -3.07 8.25
C ALA A 151 21.77 -4.56 7.90
N ALA A 152 22.88 -5.23 8.23
CA ALA A 152 23.02 -6.68 8.03
C ALA A 152 22.02 -7.47 8.89
N ARG A 153 21.79 -7.06 10.14
CA ARG A 153 20.80 -7.68 11.02
C ARG A 153 19.39 -7.53 10.49
N PHE A 154 18.99 -6.32 10.06
CA PHE A 154 17.67 -6.08 9.50
C PHE A 154 17.45 -6.83 8.17
N LYS A 155 18.45 -6.84 7.28
CA LYS A 155 18.38 -7.60 6.02
C LYS A 155 18.29 -9.12 6.22
N ALA A 156 18.81 -9.64 7.33
CA ALA A 156 18.75 -11.06 7.67
C ALA A 156 17.39 -11.48 8.29
N MET A 157 16.53 -10.54 8.65
CA MET A 157 15.19 -10.83 9.15
C MET A 157 14.29 -11.37 8.02
N GLN A 158 13.37 -12.27 8.36
CA GLN A 158 12.45 -12.85 7.37
C GLN A 158 11.29 -11.91 7.00
N ASP A 159 11.06 -10.87 7.80
CA ASP A 159 10.00 -9.88 7.61
C ASP A 159 10.43 -8.83 6.57
N PRO A 160 9.73 -8.71 5.41
CA PRO A 160 10.03 -7.71 4.38
C PRO A 160 9.98 -6.27 4.90
N TYR A 161 9.07 -5.96 5.81
CA TYR A 161 8.95 -4.65 6.44
C TYR A 161 10.22 -4.28 7.23
N MET A 162 10.78 -5.25 7.98
CA MET A 162 12.03 -5.05 8.71
C MET A 162 13.24 -4.96 7.77
N GLN A 163 13.22 -5.65 6.63
CA GLN A 163 14.27 -5.53 5.61
C GLN A 163 14.33 -4.12 5.00
N GLU A 164 13.19 -3.49 4.77
CA GLU A 164 13.10 -2.11 4.27
C GLU A 164 13.65 -1.09 5.28
N ARG A 165 13.56 -1.35 6.59
CA ARG A 165 14.18 -0.51 7.63
C ARG A 165 15.69 -0.41 7.50
N ALA A 166 16.36 -1.38 6.88
CA ALA A 166 17.79 -1.28 6.61
C ALA A 166 18.11 -0.11 5.67
N VAL A 167 17.24 0.19 4.72
CA VAL A 167 17.39 1.31 3.76
C VAL A 167 17.25 2.64 4.49
N ASP A 168 16.25 2.76 5.36
CA ASP A 168 16.01 3.96 6.16
C ASP A 168 17.18 4.29 7.08
N ILE A 169 17.77 3.27 7.73
CA ILE A 169 18.95 3.44 8.61
C ILE A 169 20.16 3.89 7.79
N ILE A 170 20.39 3.32 6.63
CA ILE A 170 21.47 3.70 5.73
C ILE A 170 21.30 5.15 5.26
N ASP A 171 20.09 5.56 4.88
CA ASP A 171 19.80 6.93 4.46
C ASP A 171 20.07 7.94 5.57
N LEU A 172 19.51 7.72 6.76
CA LEU A 172 19.74 8.56 7.93
C LEU A 172 21.24 8.69 8.25
N SER A 173 21.96 7.58 8.18
CA SER A 173 23.38 7.52 8.47
C SER A 173 24.25 8.20 7.41
N ASN A 174 23.86 8.15 6.14
CA ASN A 174 24.50 8.91 5.08
C ASN A 174 24.32 10.44 5.26
N ARG A 175 23.18 10.88 5.82
CA ARG A 175 22.96 12.28 6.21
C ARG A 175 23.92 12.71 7.31
N ILE A 176 24.03 11.92 8.39
CA ILE A 176 24.99 12.15 9.49
C ILE A 176 26.42 12.20 8.94
N LEU A 177 26.79 11.23 8.09
CA LEU A 177 28.12 11.20 7.45
C LEU A 177 28.38 12.48 6.66
N GLY A 178 27.40 12.97 5.92
CA GLY A 178 27.51 14.23 5.18
C GLY A 178 27.90 15.40 6.06
N TYR A 179 27.34 15.51 7.27
CA TYR A 179 27.66 16.55 8.24
C TYR A 179 29.00 16.31 9.00
N ILE A 180 29.35 15.03 9.27
CA ILE A 180 30.70 14.72 9.81
C ILE A 180 31.78 15.18 8.85
N LEU A 181 31.61 14.95 7.55
CA LEU A 181 32.63 15.29 6.53
C LEU A 181 32.59 16.77 6.13
N ASN A 182 31.43 17.39 6.17
CA ASN A 182 31.23 18.81 5.82
C ASN A 182 30.15 19.44 6.73
N PRO A 183 30.56 19.99 7.89
CA PRO A 183 29.65 20.62 8.85
C PRO A 183 28.89 21.83 8.29
N THR A 184 29.39 22.44 7.22
CA THR A 184 28.78 23.61 6.56
C THR A 184 28.05 23.25 5.28
N LYS A 185 27.66 21.98 5.11
CA LYS A 185 26.88 21.50 3.96
C LYS A 185 25.61 22.33 3.79
N LYS A 186 25.45 22.90 2.59
CA LYS A 186 24.25 23.67 2.24
C LYS A 186 23.10 22.70 1.90
N PRO A 187 21.85 23.12 2.13
CA PRO A 187 20.69 22.40 1.63
C PRO A 187 20.80 22.14 0.13
N ARG A 188 20.25 21.02 -0.32
CA ARG A 188 20.21 20.67 -1.73
C ARG A 188 19.41 21.73 -2.51
N GLN A 189 19.92 22.11 -3.67
CA GLN A 189 19.20 22.98 -4.59
C GLN A 189 18.50 22.14 -5.64
N PHE A 190 17.21 22.38 -5.82
CA PHE A 190 16.39 21.78 -6.86
C PHE A 190 16.19 22.77 -8.01
N PRO A 191 15.89 22.28 -9.23
CA PRO A 191 15.56 23.16 -10.35
C PRO A 191 14.27 23.94 -10.11
N ASP A 192 14.21 25.19 -10.60
CA ASP A 192 12.98 26.01 -10.65
C ASP A 192 12.07 25.61 -11.81
N LYS A 193 12.05 24.31 -12.16
CA LYS A 193 11.24 23.73 -13.25
C LYS A 193 10.72 22.37 -12.81
N PRO A 194 9.57 21.93 -13.37
CA PRO A 194 9.05 20.60 -13.12
C PRO A 194 10.10 19.51 -13.37
N PHE A 195 10.31 18.63 -12.40
CA PHE A 195 11.32 17.59 -12.49
C PHE A 195 10.81 16.23 -12.00
N ILE A 196 11.50 15.19 -12.44
CA ILE A 196 11.30 13.80 -12.03
C ILE A 196 12.52 13.39 -11.22
N LEU A 197 12.30 13.01 -9.97
CA LEU A 197 13.37 12.54 -9.09
C LEU A 197 13.83 11.15 -9.49
N VAL A 198 15.15 10.97 -9.65
CA VAL A 198 15.75 9.68 -10.03
C VAL A 198 16.82 9.30 -9.00
N ALA A 199 16.74 8.08 -8.47
CA ALA A 199 17.77 7.53 -7.60
C ALA A 199 17.90 6.02 -7.75
N ASP A 200 19.02 5.45 -7.28
CA ASP A 200 19.15 4.00 -7.16
C ASP A 200 18.08 3.40 -6.26
N GLU A 201 17.87 4.03 -5.12
CA GLU A 201 16.79 3.69 -4.19
C GLU A 201 16.27 4.98 -3.55
N ILE A 202 14.97 5.22 -3.68
CA ILE A 202 14.33 6.41 -3.14
C ILE A 202 13.80 6.13 -1.74
N THR A 203 14.03 7.07 -0.82
CA THR A 203 13.53 7.01 0.55
C THR A 203 12.43 8.05 0.79
N ALA A 204 11.64 7.84 1.84
CA ALA A 204 10.61 8.79 2.24
C ALA A 204 11.20 10.18 2.58
N SER A 205 12.39 10.21 3.17
CA SER A 205 13.07 11.45 3.52
C SER A 205 13.53 12.25 2.28
N MET A 206 13.94 11.57 1.21
CA MET A 206 14.29 12.21 -0.07
C MET A 206 13.07 12.89 -0.70
N LEU A 207 11.91 12.23 -0.66
CA LEU A 207 10.65 12.80 -1.17
C LEU A 207 10.21 14.01 -0.35
N ALA A 208 10.30 13.92 0.98
CA ALA A 208 9.95 15.02 1.87
C ALA A 208 10.87 16.25 1.72
N GLU A 209 12.11 16.09 1.22
CA GLU A 209 13.04 17.19 0.96
C GLU A 209 12.74 17.92 -0.36
N CYS A 210 12.02 17.28 -1.28
CA CYS A 210 11.72 17.88 -2.58
C CYS A 210 10.62 18.95 -2.47
N PRO A 211 10.73 20.09 -3.22
CA PRO A 211 9.66 21.06 -3.31
C PRO A 211 8.43 20.46 -4.01
N GLY A 212 7.31 20.34 -3.28
CA GLY A 212 6.13 19.63 -3.73
C GLY A 212 5.56 20.12 -5.06
N ASP A 213 5.56 21.43 -5.29
CA ASP A 213 5.03 22.03 -6.53
C ASP A 213 5.88 21.71 -7.78
N MET A 214 7.14 21.33 -7.60
CA MET A 214 8.08 21.08 -8.70
C MET A 214 8.31 19.59 -8.94
N LEU A 215 8.09 18.74 -7.93
CA LEU A 215 8.24 17.29 -8.06
C LEU A 215 7.02 16.71 -8.78
N GLN A 216 7.23 16.30 -10.04
CA GLN A 216 6.15 15.76 -10.88
C GLN A 216 6.11 14.24 -10.90
N GLY A 217 7.22 13.58 -10.56
CA GLY A 217 7.28 12.13 -10.61
C GLY A 217 8.55 11.57 -10.00
N VAL A 218 8.57 10.26 -9.82
CA VAL A 218 9.60 9.52 -9.10
C VAL A 218 10.01 8.28 -9.87
N ILE A 219 11.32 8.05 -9.99
CA ILE A 219 11.92 6.86 -10.58
C ILE A 219 12.94 6.28 -9.61
N SER A 220 12.66 5.09 -9.08
CA SER A 220 13.59 4.31 -8.26
C SER A 220 14.10 3.10 -9.03
N ILE A 221 15.41 3.04 -9.27
CA ILE A 221 16.01 1.92 -10.03
C ILE A 221 15.80 0.61 -9.27
N ASN A 222 16.07 0.63 -7.97
CA ASN A 222 15.75 -0.46 -7.07
C ASN A 222 14.50 -0.10 -6.26
N GLY A 223 13.89 -1.09 -5.63
CA GLY A 223 12.71 -0.88 -4.81
C GLY A 223 11.50 -1.66 -5.29
N SER A 224 10.50 -1.75 -4.44
CA SER A 224 9.26 -2.50 -4.66
C SER A 224 8.04 -1.57 -4.70
N GLN A 225 6.92 -2.10 -5.19
CA GLN A 225 5.61 -1.42 -5.12
C GLN A 225 5.16 -1.11 -3.68
N ASN A 226 5.68 -1.87 -2.71
CA ASN A 226 5.32 -1.77 -1.30
C ASN A 226 6.34 -0.97 -0.49
N SER A 227 7.38 -0.41 -1.12
CA SER A 227 8.37 0.41 -0.43
C SER A 227 7.74 1.66 0.19
N HIS A 228 8.33 2.16 1.28
CA HIS A 228 7.89 3.39 1.94
C HIS A 228 7.84 4.59 0.98
N ALA A 229 8.77 4.64 0.02
CA ALA A 229 8.77 5.67 -1.02
C ALA A 229 7.55 5.55 -1.95
N ALA A 230 7.17 4.35 -2.35
CA ALA A 230 5.98 4.12 -3.18
C ALA A 230 4.69 4.45 -2.42
N ILE A 231 4.62 4.12 -1.13
CA ILE A 231 3.48 4.45 -0.26
C ILE A 231 3.36 5.97 -0.12
N LEU A 232 4.46 6.68 0.14
CA LEU A 232 4.46 8.13 0.23
C LEU A 232 4.12 8.80 -1.10
N ALA A 233 4.68 8.34 -2.22
CA ALA A 233 4.36 8.86 -3.54
C ALA A 233 2.87 8.73 -3.85
N ARG A 234 2.24 7.59 -3.53
CA ARG A 234 0.79 7.39 -3.63
C ARG A 234 0.00 8.36 -2.75
N ALA A 235 0.41 8.54 -1.51
CA ALA A 235 -0.25 9.45 -0.58
C ALA A 235 -0.17 10.91 -1.03
N LEU A 236 0.94 11.30 -1.68
CA LEU A 236 1.15 12.63 -2.25
C LEU A 236 0.55 12.79 -3.66
N GLY A 237 -0.01 11.73 -4.26
CA GLY A 237 -0.53 11.76 -5.63
C GLY A 237 0.56 11.95 -6.69
N ILE A 238 1.80 11.56 -6.42
CA ILE A 238 2.95 11.72 -7.32
C ILE A 238 3.19 10.41 -8.07
N PRO A 239 3.13 10.38 -9.41
CA PRO A 239 3.42 9.19 -10.21
C PRO A 239 4.81 8.62 -9.89
N ALA A 240 4.89 7.28 -9.68
CA ALA A 240 6.15 6.63 -9.32
C ALA A 240 6.34 5.31 -10.06
N ILE A 241 7.57 5.08 -10.52
CA ILE A 241 8.00 3.83 -11.15
C ILE A 241 9.18 3.28 -10.37
N MET A 242 9.11 2.00 -10.03
CA MET A 242 10.07 1.27 -9.21
C MET A 242 10.70 0.11 -9.98
N GLY A 243 11.84 -0.39 -9.52
CA GLY A 243 12.42 -1.66 -9.98
C GLY A 243 12.75 -1.69 -11.48
N ILE A 244 13.47 -0.69 -11.98
CA ILE A 244 13.85 -0.62 -13.39
C ILE A 244 15.10 -1.44 -13.62
N ALA A 245 14.99 -2.53 -14.37
CA ALA A 245 16.14 -3.37 -14.68
C ALA A 245 17.14 -2.65 -15.62
N SER A 246 18.42 -2.69 -15.28
CA SER A 246 19.56 -2.43 -16.18
C SER A 246 19.75 -1.00 -16.72
N ILE A 247 19.34 0.05 -15.97
CA ILE A 247 19.65 1.43 -16.35
C ILE A 247 20.43 2.14 -15.23
N LEU A 248 21.41 2.96 -15.60
CA LEU A 248 22.10 3.80 -14.64
C LEU A 248 21.35 5.12 -14.42
N PRO A 249 21.15 5.59 -13.18
CA PRO A 249 20.47 6.87 -12.92
C PRO A 249 21.05 8.04 -13.71
N SER A 250 22.36 8.04 -13.91
CA SER A 250 23.07 9.09 -14.65
C SER A 250 22.64 9.23 -16.12
N LEU A 251 22.08 8.17 -16.73
CA LEU A 251 21.55 8.23 -18.09
C LEU A 251 20.22 8.98 -18.18
N LEU A 252 19.51 9.11 -17.06
CA LEU A 252 18.26 9.83 -16.93
C LEU A 252 18.46 11.30 -16.54
N ASP A 253 19.66 11.65 -16.04
CA ASP A 253 19.95 12.99 -15.55
C ASP A 253 19.86 14.03 -16.66
N GLN A 254 19.22 15.17 -16.36
CA GLN A 254 19.00 16.29 -17.28
C GLN A 254 18.28 15.92 -18.59
N LYS A 255 17.71 14.72 -18.70
CA LYS A 255 16.89 14.30 -19.85
C LYS A 255 15.43 14.66 -19.62
N THR A 256 14.71 14.97 -20.69
CA THR A 256 13.25 15.02 -20.63
C THR A 256 12.72 13.60 -20.51
N LEU A 257 11.91 13.35 -19.50
CA LEU A 257 11.33 12.05 -19.19
C LEU A 257 9.81 12.16 -19.25
N LEU A 258 9.17 11.15 -19.84
CA LEU A 258 7.74 10.89 -19.68
C LEU A 258 7.60 9.64 -18.84
N ILE A 259 6.81 9.68 -17.79
CA ILE A 259 6.53 8.52 -16.96
C ILE A 259 5.04 8.23 -16.92
N ASP A 260 4.73 6.97 -17.10
CA ASP A 260 3.39 6.41 -16.96
C ASP A 260 3.38 5.47 -15.75
N GLY A 261 2.92 5.99 -14.62
CA GLY A 261 2.82 5.25 -13.37
C GLY A 261 1.72 4.19 -13.37
N TYR A 262 0.89 4.10 -14.41
CA TYR A 262 -0.10 3.04 -14.58
C TYR A 262 0.54 1.78 -15.18
N SER A 263 1.27 1.93 -16.29
CA SER A 263 1.92 0.82 -16.98
C SER A 263 3.34 0.54 -16.52
N GLY A 264 3.99 1.49 -15.83
CA GLY A 264 5.42 1.43 -15.50
C GLY A 264 6.34 1.82 -16.66
N ALA A 265 5.82 2.42 -17.72
CA ALA A 265 6.60 2.82 -18.87
C ALA A 265 7.30 4.18 -18.67
N ILE A 266 8.56 4.25 -19.09
CA ILE A 266 9.39 5.47 -19.08
C ILE A 266 9.86 5.73 -20.50
N THR A 267 9.59 6.92 -21.04
CA THR A 267 10.16 7.37 -22.31
C THR A 267 11.24 8.42 -22.04
N ILE A 268 12.45 8.13 -22.48
CA ILE A 268 13.62 8.98 -22.31
C ILE A 268 13.83 9.78 -23.60
N SER A 269 14.01 11.10 -23.47
CA SER A 269 14.21 12.01 -24.61
C SER A 269 13.14 11.84 -25.69
N PRO A 270 11.84 12.03 -25.36
CA PRO A 270 10.75 11.83 -26.31
C PRO A 270 10.86 12.77 -27.52
N GLU A 271 10.29 12.36 -28.64
CA GLU A 271 10.14 13.25 -29.78
C GLU A 271 9.21 14.43 -29.44
N PRO A 272 9.38 15.60 -30.09
CA PRO A 272 8.53 16.76 -29.81
C PRO A 272 7.03 16.51 -29.99
N GLN A 273 6.65 15.58 -30.86
CA GLN A 273 5.27 15.18 -31.07
C GLN A 273 4.75 14.34 -29.88
N GLN A 274 5.52 13.32 -29.48
CA GLN A 274 5.18 12.48 -28.31
C GLN A 274 5.06 13.31 -27.02
N ALA A 275 5.99 14.25 -26.80
CA ALA A 275 5.94 15.14 -25.66
C ALA A 275 4.68 16.03 -25.63
N ARG A 276 4.20 16.48 -26.81
CA ARG A 276 2.96 17.26 -26.93
C ARG A 276 1.72 16.43 -26.66
N GLU A 277 1.66 15.23 -27.23
CA GLU A 277 0.55 14.29 -27.03
C GLU A 277 0.47 13.87 -25.56
N PHE A 278 1.61 13.56 -24.93
CA PHE A 278 1.66 13.18 -23.53
C PHE A 278 1.26 14.34 -22.59
N LYS A 279 1.69 15.57 -22.91
CA LYS A 279 1.25 16.76 -22.16
C LYS A 279 -0.26 16.99 -22.26
N GLN A 280 -0.85 16.68 -23.40
CA GLN A 280 -2.30 16.73 -23.58
C GLN A 280 -2.99 15.68 -22.71
N LEU A 281 -2.46 14.45 -22.64
CA LEU A 281 -2.97 13.39 -21.77
C LEU A 281 -2.91 13.79 -20.30
N ILE A 282 -1.81 14.40 -19.83
CA ILE A 282 -1.71 14.94 -18.46
C ILE A 282 -2.79 16.00 -18.19
N ALA A 283 -3.02 16.91 -19.15
CA ALA A 283 -4.05 17.95 -19.00
C ALA A 283 -5.46 17.35 -18.99
N GLU A 284 -5.72 16.33 -19.80
CA GLU A 284 -6.99 15.59 -19.79
C GLU A 284 -7.20 14.86 -18.46
N GLU A 285 -6.16 14.21 -17.91
CA GLU A 285 -6.19 13.56 -16.62
C GLU A 285 -6.47 14.55 -15.48
N GLN A 286 -5.80 15.70 -15.46
CA GLN A 286 -6.06 16.74 -14.49
C GLN A 286 -7.51 17.28 -14.57
N ASN A 287 -7.99 17.59 -15.78
CA ASN A 287 -9.36 18.00 -15.98
C ASN A 287 -10.38 16.94 -15.52
N LEU A 288 -10.07 15.66 -15.70
CA LEU A 288 -10.88 14.56 -15.22
C LEU A 288 -10.91 14.54 -13.68
N ASN A 289 -9.74 14.65 -13.04
CA ASN A 289 -9.62 14.67 -11.58
C ASN A 289 -10.37 15.88 -10.98
N ASP A 290 -10.24 17.07 -11.57
CA ASP A 290 -10.97 18.27 -11.14
C ASP A 290 -12.50 18.08 -11.22
N ARG A 291 -13.00 17.41 -12.27
CA ARG A 291 -14.42 17.07 -12.41
C ARG A 291 -14.86 16.03 -11.38
N ILE A 292 -14.04 15.02 -11.13
CA ILE A 292 -14.29 14.00 -10.11
C ILE A 292 -14.38 14.65 -8.73
N ASP A 293 -13.46 15.56 -8.41
CA ASP A 293 -13.44 16.29 -7.15
C ASP A 293 -14.64 17.23 -6.99
N ALA A 294 -15.05 17.92 -8.05
CA ALA A 294 -16.24 18.78 -8.04
C ALA A 294 -17.54 18.02 -7.71
N LEU A 295 -17.61 16.72 -8.04
CA LEU A 295 -18.77 15.86 -7.79
C LEU A 295 -18.60 14.94 -6.56
N SER A 296 -17.51 15.06 -5.81
CA SER A 296 -17.21 14.19 -4.67
C SER A 296 -18.29 14.21 -3.58
N ASN A 297 -19.00 15.33 -3.43
CA ASN A 297 -20.05 15.52 -2.43
C ASN A 297 -21.47 15.26 -2.96
N GLU A 298 -21.61 14.95 -4.25
CA GLU A 298 -22.91 14.67 -4.83
C GLU A 298 -23.33 13.20 -4.62
N PRO A 299 -24.62 12.89 -4.37
CA PRO A 299 -25.07 11.52 -4.14
C PRO A 299 -24.80 10.62 -5.34
N SER A 300 -24.54 9.34 -5.07
CA SER A 300 -24.18 8.32 -6.08
C SER A 300 -25.44 7.80 -6.79
N ILE A 301 -25.99 8.62 -7.66
CA ILE A 301 -27.25 8.36 -8.39
C ILE A 301 -26.96 8.32 -9.89
N THR A 302 -27.42 7.28 -10.59
CA THR A 302 -27.32 7.14 -12.05
C THR A 302 -28.13 8.21 -12.78
N LEU A 303 -27.90 8.37 -14.09
CA LEU A 303 -28.65 9.33 -14.91
C LEU A 303 -30.16 9.00 -14.98
N ASP A 304 -30.53 7.75 -14.84
CA ASP A 304 -31.92 7.27 -14.77
C ASP A 304 -32.45 7.08 -13.32
N HIS A 305 -31.83 7.80 -12.35
CA HIS A 305 -32.25 7.94 -10.96
C HIS A 305 -32.20 6.67 -10.11
N HIS A 306 -31.30 5.72 -10.41
CA HIS A 306 -31.03 4.60 -9.53
C HIS A 306 -29.99 5.01 -8.46
N ASP A 307 -30.30 4.79 -7.16
CA ASP A 307 -29.47 5.17 -6.01
C ASP A 307 -28.49 4.03 -5.68
N MET A 308 -27.20 4.36 -5.63
CA MET A 308 -26.12 3.45 -5.25
C MET A 308 -25.51 3.87 -3.91
N HIS A 309 -25.24 2.92 -3.05
CA HIS A 309 -24.66 3.17 -1.73
C HIS A 309 -23.18 2.82 -1.71
N LEU A 310 -22.33 3.83 -1.53
CA LEU A 310 -20.88 3.64 -1.43
C LEU A 310 -20.44 3.55 0.03
N TYR A 311 -19.58 2.58 0.30
CA TYR A 311 -18.97 2.30 1.61
C TYR A 311 -17.45 2.29 1.48
N VAL A 312 -16.75 2.55 2.58
CA VAL A 312 -15.28 2.49 2.63
C VAL A 312 -14.78 1.17 3.21
N ASN A 313 -13.69 0.66 2.66
CA ASN A 313 -12.87 -0.39 3.25
C ASN A 313 -11.68 0.26 3.97
N THR A 314 -11.47 -0.05 5.24
CA THR A 314 -10.40 0.55 6.03
C THR A 314 -9.83 -0.42 7.06
N GLY A 315 -8.67 -0.09 7.64
CA GLY A 315 -8.03 -0.90 8.68
C GLY A 315 -7.45 -0.09 9.83
N LEU A 316 -7.24 1.23 9.66
CA LEU A 316 -6.59 2.07 10.67
C LEU A 316 -7.24 3.45 10.86
N VAL A 317 -7.50 4.21 9.80
CA VAL A 317 -7.90 5.62 9.88
C VAL A 317 -9.32 5.82 9.37
N VAL A 318 -10.31 5.58 10.23
CA VAL A 318 -11.73 5.71 9.85
C VAL A 318 -12.21 7.16 9.86
N LYS A 319 -11.73 7.96 10.83
CA LYS A 319 -12.30 9.30 11.10
C LYS A 319 -12.09 10.28 9.95
N GLN A 320 -10.92 10.27 9.35
CA GLN A 320 -10.58 11.17 8.25
C GLN A 320 -11.23 10.73 6.94
N GLU A 321 -11.20 9.43 6.63
CA GLU A 321 -11.82 8.87 5.44
C GLU A 321 -13.33 9.12 5.37
N LEU A 322 -14.03 9.06 6.52
CA LEU A 322 -15.46 9.37 6.61
C LEU A 322 -15.77 10.86 6.60
N ALA A 323 -14.85 11.73 7.04
CA ALA A 323 -15.00 13.18 7.04
C ALA A 323 -14.79 13.77 5.64
N ASP A 324 -13.80 13.26 4.90
CA ASP A 324 -13.43 13.75 3.57
C ASP A 324 -14.45 13.39 2.47
N ASN A 325 -15.32 12.41 2.73
CA ASN A 325 -16.31 11.93 1.78
C ASN A 325 -17.71 11.89 2.40
N THR A 326 -18.45 12.98 2.27
CA THR A 326 -19.78 13.13 2.88
C THR A 326 -20.83 12.14 2.35
N ASN A 327 -20.65 11.60 1.14
CA ASN A 327 -21.56 10.66 0.49
C ASN A 327 -21.39 9.20 0.87
N ILE A 328 -20.35 8.85 1.66
CA ILE A 328 -20.16 7.50 2.15
C ILE A 328 -21.25 7.14 3.16
N LYS A 329 -21.91 6.00 2.94
CA LYS A 329 -22.97 5.48 3.82
C LYS A 329 -22.45 4.80 5.08
N GLY A 330 -21.14 4.49 5.13
CA GLY A 330 -20.50 3.87 6.28
C GLY A 330 -19.21 3.12 5.92
N VAL A 331 -18.81 2.22 6.81
CA VAL A 331 -17.70 1.29 6.63
C VAL A 331 -18.26 -0.08 6.27
N GLY A 332 -18.05 -0.52 5.03
CA GLY A 332 -18.51 -1.83 4.58
C GLY A 332 -17.56 -2.96 4.95
N LEU A 333 -16.29 -2.63 5.23
CA LEU A 333 -15.29 -3.57 5.73
C LEU A 333 -14.25 -2.85 6.59
N PHE A 334 -14.31 -3.05 7.90
CA PHE A 334 -13.19 -2.76 8.79
C PHE A 334 -12.35 -4.04 8.97
N ARG A 335 -11.07 -3.96 8.57
CA ARG A 335 -10.11 -5.07 8.61
C ARG A 335 -9.44 -5.13 9.98
N THR A 336 -9.96 -5.94 10.88
CA THR A 336 -9.44 -6.04 12.25
C THR A 336 -8.07 -6.70 12.34
N GLU A 337 -7.64 -7.43 11.33
CA GLU A 337 -6.32 -8.07 11.31
C GLU A 337 -5.15 -7.06 11.25
N ILE A 338 -5.33 -5.86 10.71
CA ILE A 338 -4.26 -4.88 10.55
C ILE A 338 -3.67 -4.45 11.90
N PRO A 339 -4.45 -4.04 12.92
CA PRO A 339 -3.93 -3.78 14.26
C PRO A 339 -3.23 -4.99 14.90
N PHE A 340 -3.69 -6.21 14.62
CA PHE A 340 -3.06 -7.43 15.11
C PHE A 340 -1.69 -7.66 14.46
N MET A 341 -1.55 -7.38 13.16
CA MET A 341 -0.28 -7.51 12.43
C MET A 341 0.76 -6.47 12.86
N GLN A 342 0.33 -5.31 13.35
CA GLN A 342 1.22 -4.25 13.86
C GLN A 342 1.69 -4.49 15.30
N SER A 343 1.07 -5.41 16.00
CA SER A 343 1.42 -5.77 17.38
C SER A 343 2.45 -6.91 17.40
N ASP A 344 3.22 -7.01 18.48
CA ASP A 344 4.12 -8.14 18.76
C ASP A 344 3.47 -9.23 19.63
N HIS A 345 2.21 -9.06 20.02
CA HIS A 345 1.39 -9.98 20.80
C HIS A 345 -0.09 -9.78 20.48
N PHE A 346 -0.95 -10.71 20.90
CA PHE A 346 -2.40 -10.53 20.77
C PHE A 346 -2.87 -9.30 21.54
N PRO A 347 -3.51 -8.30 20.86
CA PRO A 347 -4.02 -7.11 21.53
C PRO A 347 -5.01 -7.48 22.64
N PRO A 348 -4.82 -6.98 23.87
CA PRO A 348 -5.75 -7.25 24.98
C PRO A 348 -7.14 -6.63 24.70
N GLU A 349 -8.17 -7.15 25.37
CA GLU A 349 -9.56 -6.70 25.20
C GLU A 349 -9.69 -5.17 25.31
N GLN A 350 -8.99 -4.54 26.24
CA GLN A 350 -9.07 -3.10 26.45
C GLN A 350 -8.53 -2.29 25.26
N ALA A 351 -7.41 -2.69 24.68
CA ALA A 351 -6.85 -2.02 23.50
C ALA A 351 -7.77 -2.17 22.27
N GLN A 352 -8.34 -3.37 22.08
CA GLN A 352 -9.32 -3.61 21.01
C GLN A 352 -10.60 -2.77 21.23
N TYR A 353 -11.09 -2.70 22.48
CA TYR A 353 -12.25 -1.88 22.85
C TYR A 353 -12.03 -0.40 22.51
N GLU A 354 -10.90 0.18 22.91
CA GLU A 354 -10.58 1.58 22.66
C GLU A 354 -10.56 1.89 21.16
N LEU A 355 -9.95 1.01 20.38
CA LEU A 355 -9.92 1.11 18.93
C LEU A 355 -11.34 1.05 18.33
N TYR A 356 -12.11 -0.01 18.64
CA TYR A 356 -13.43 -0.20 18.05
C TYR A 356 -14.40 0.90 18.47
N ARG A 357 -14.31 1.38 19.72
CA ARG A 357 -15.12 2.51 20.20
C ARG A 357 -14.80 3.80 19.44
N SER A 358 -13.52 4.08 19.19
CA SER A 358 -13.11 5.27 18.42
C SER A 358 -13.70 5.26 16.99
N ILE A 359 -13.81 4.08 16.39
CA ILE A 359 -14.37 3.89 15.05
C ILE A 359 -15.89 4.11 15.05
N LEU A 360 -16.61 3.50 16.00
CA LEU A 360 -18.07 3.65 16.12
C LEU A 360 -18.46 5.10 16.44
N GLN A 361 -17.68 5.76 17.27
CA GLN A 361 -17.87 7.16 17.65
C GLN A 361 -17.62 8.14 16.49
N ALA A 362 -16.75 7.79 15.54
CA ALA A 362 -16.42 8.66 14.41
C ALA A 362 -17.63 8.93 13.49
N SER A 363 -18.60 8.01 13.43
CA SER A 363 -19.81 8.15 12.63
C SER A 363 -20.98 7.36 13.23
N PRO A 364 -21.65 7.88 14.27
CA PRO A 364 -22.71 7.15 14.98
C PRO A 364 -23.92 6.80 14.11
N ASP A 365 -24.17 7.62 13.06
CA ASP A 365 -25.34 7.49 12.18
C ASP A 365 -25.08 6.63 10.93
N LYS A 366 -23.83 6.11 10.77
CA LYS A 366 -23.43 5.32 9.60
C LYS A 366 -23.14 3.88 9.99
N ASP A 367 -23.55 2.93 9.19
CA ASP A 367 -23.25 1.49 9.41
C ASP A 367 -21.75 1.22 9.42
N ILE A 368 -21.26 0.48 10.41
CA ILE A 368 -19.86 0.07 10.55
C ILE A 368 -19.79 -1.45 10.60
N THR A 369 -19.33 -2.07 9.53
CA THR A 369 -19.14 -3.52 9.47
C THR A 369 -17.72 -3.89 9.86
N MET A 370 -17.56 -4.54 11.01
CA MET A 370 -16.28 -5.05 11.50
C MET A 370 -16.15 -6.54 11.20
N ARG A 371 -15.13 -6.93 10.47
CA ARG A 371 -14.83 -8.35 10.22
C ARG A 371 -14.06 -8.91 11.41
N THR A 372 -14.50 -10.08 11.93
CA THR A 372 -13.70 -10.80 12.93
C THR A 372 -12.35 -11.22 12.34
N LEU A 373 -11.40 -11.54 13.19
CA LEU A 373 -10.01 -11.76 12.82
C LEU A 373 -9.84 -12.70 11.62
N ASP A 374 -9.19 -12.21 10.55
CA ASP A 374 -8.87 -12.96 9.34
C ASP A 374 -7.35 -12.99 9.13
N VAL A 375 -6.67 -13.80 9.93
CA VAL A 375 -5.23 -14.08 9.84
C VAL A 375 -4.98 -15.48 9.31
N GLY A 376 -3.77 -15.79 8.87
CA GLY A 376 -3.40 -16.99 8.12
C GLY A 376 -3.36 -16.70 6.61
N GLY A 377 -2.91 -17.68 5.83
CA GLY A 377 -2.69 -17.46 4.40
C GLY A 377 -1.56 -16.47 4.14
N ASP A 378 -1.90 -15.33 3.55
CA ASP A 378 -0.98 -14.22 3.24
C ASP A 378 -0.86 -13.17 4.36
N LYS A 379 -1.51 -13.40 5.52
CA LYS A 379 -1.53 -12.48 6.66
C LYS A 379 -0.92 -13.13 7.90
N PRO A 380 0.42 -13.27 7.96
CA PRO A 380 1.10 -13.86 9.09
C PRO A 380 1.08 -12.94 10.31
N LEU A 381 1.03 -13.54 11.51
CA LEU A 381 1.32 -12.85 12.77
C LEU A 381 2.70 -13.32 13.26
N SER A 382 3.57 -12.38 13.62
CA SER A 382 4.94 -12.69 14.10
C SER A 382 4.94 -13.57 15.36
N TYR A 383 3.92 -13.43 16.19
CA TYR A 383 3.73 -14.15 17.46
C TYR A 383 2.81 -15.38 17.34
N LEU A 384 2.23 -15.65 16.17
CA LEU A 384 1.47 -16.87 15.85
C LEU A 384 1.94 -17.41 14.50
N PRO A 385 3.16 -17.99 14.42
CA PRO A 385 3.68 -18.52 13.17
C PRO A 385 2.86 -19.74 12.72
N ILE A 386 2.29 -19.66 11.52
CA ILE A 386 1.54 -20.74 10.87
C ILE A 386 2.36 -21.19 9.68
N VAL A 387 2.80 -22.47 9.70
CA VAL A 387 3.60 -23.06 8.61
C VAL A 387 2.77 -24.19 7.98
N GLU A 388 2.32 -23.99 6.76
CA GLU A 388 1.48 -24.93 6.02
C GLU A 388 1.93 -25.02 4.56
N ASP A 389 1.73 -26.18 3.94
CA ASP A 389 2.06 -26.37 2.51
C ASP A 389 1.12 -25.58 1.58
N ASN A 390 -0.12 -25.34 2.01
CA ASN A 390 -1.14 -24.60 1.28
C ASN A 390 -1.82 -23.56 2.19
N PRO A 391 -1.17 -22.45 2.54
CA PRO A 391 -1.64 -21.51 3.55
C PRO A 391 -3.03 -20.93 3.28
N PHE A 392 -3.39 -20.67 2.02
CA PHE A 392 -4.71 -20.16 1.65
C PHE A 392 -5.85 -21.16 1.86
N LEU A 393 -5.56 -22.45 1.85
CA LEU A 393 -6.54 -23.54 2.05
C LEU A 393 -6.53 -24.08 3.48
N GLY A 394 -5.63 -23.59 4.32
CA GLY A 394 -5.34 -24.11 5.64
C GLY A 394 -6.08 -23.44 6.80
N TRP A 395 -5.35 -23.25 7.89
CA TRP A 395 -5.82 -22.67 9.15
C TRP A 395 -5.86 -21.14 9.06
N ARG A 396 -7.03 -20.60 8.73
CA ARG A 396 -7.25 -19.19 8.42
C ARG A 396 -8.61 -18.70 8.88
N GLY A 397 -8.70 -17.45 9.31
CA GLY A 397 -9.94 -16.75 9.60
C GLY A 397 -10.77 -17.43 10.68
N ILE A 398 -12.06 -17.72 10.38
CA ILE A 398 -12.97 -18.37 11.33
C ILE A 398 -12.46 -19.72 11.84
N ARG A 399 -11.65 -20.45 11.07
CA ARG A 399 -11.09 -21.74 11.47
C ARG A 399 -10.16 -21.60 12.65
N ILE A 400 -9.33 -20.53 12.67
CA ILE A 400 -8.45 -20.19 13.81
C ILE A 400 -9.28 -19.81 15.02
N THR A 401 -10.24 -18.92 14.84
CA THR A 401 -10.99 -18.34 15.96
C THR A 401 -11.99 -19.31 16.58
N LEU A 402 -12.44 -20.34 15.86
CA LEU A 402 -13.27 -21.42 16.44
C LEU A 402 -12.42 -22.51 17.09
N ASP A 403 -11.21 -22.75 16.59
CA ASP A 403 -10.25 -23.69 17.20
C ASP A 403 -9.64 -23.11 18.49
N GLN A 404 -9.51 -21.78 18.57
CA GLN A 404 -9.08 -21.03 19.73
C GLN A 404 -10.14 -20.01 20.15
N PRO A 405 -11.25 -20.47 20.79
CA PRO A 405 -12.42 -19.64 21.04
C PRO A 405 -12.17 -18.49 22.00
N GLU A 406 -11.12 -18.52 22.81
CA GLU A 406 -10.69 -17.40 23.67
C GLU A 406 -10.29 -16.17 22.85
N ILE A 407 -9.64 -16.34 21.69
CA ILE A 407 -9.32 -15.23 20.77
C ILE A 407 -10.60 -14.59 20.26
N PHE A 408 -11.54 -15.42 19.83
CA PHE A 408 -12.84 -14.95 19.35
C PHE A 408 -13.63 -14.22 20.44
N LEU A 409 -13.69 -14.78 21.64
CA LEU A 409 -14.43 -14.19 22.77
C LEU A 409 -13.84 -12.83 23.19
N VAL A 410 -12.52 -12.69 23.29
CA VAL A 410 -11.87 -11.41 23.62
C VAL A 410 -12.23 -10.36 22.56
N GLN A 411 -12.16 -10.71 21.27
CA GLN A 411 -12.52 -9.78 20.19
C GLN A 411 -14.02 -9.44 20.21
N ALA A 412 -14.87 -10.42 20.35
CA ALA A 412 -16.33 -10.24 20.39
C ALA A 412 -16.76 -9.36 21.57
N ARG A 413 -16.19 -9.60 22.77
CA ARG A 413 -16.45 -8.77 23.96
C ARG A 413 -16.01 -7.33 23.72
N ALA A 414 -14.81 -7.12 23.17
CA ALA A 414 -14.31 -5.78 22.85
C ALA A 414 -15.22 -5.02 21.86
N MET A 415 -15.69 -5.68 20.79
CA MET A 415 -16.63 -5.10 19.83
C MET A 415 -17.97 -4.74 20.47
N ILE A 416 -18.54 -5.65 21.26
CA ILE A 416 -19.83 -5.48 21.93
C ILE A 416 -19.75 -4.38 22.98
N ARG A 417 -18.73 -4.35 23.83
CA ARG A 417 -18.47 -3.25 24.78
C ARG A 417 -18.34 -1.90 24.07
N ALA A 418 -17.64 -1.86 22.94
CA ALA A 418 -17.48 -0.64 22.16
C ALA A 418 -18.81 -0.11 21.63
N SER A 419 -19.80 -0.98 21.38
CA SER A 419 -21.11 -0.64 20.86
C SER A 419 -22.17 -0.32 21.93
N GLU A 420 -21.83 -0.27 23.22
CA GLU A 420 -22.79 -0.07 24.31
C GLU A 420 -23.68 1.18 24.11
N ASP A 421 -23.11 2.29 23.63
CA ASP A 421 -23.83 3.52 23.33
C ASP A 421 -24.18 3.69 21.85
N TYR A 422 -23.93 2.69 21.00
CA TYR A 422 -24.04 2.78 19.55
C TYR A 422 -24.83 1.61 18.97
N THR A 423 -25.64 1.87 17.95
CA THR A 423 -26.43 0.85 17.25
C THR A 423 -25.93 0.55 15.83
N ASN A 424 -24.80 1.15 15.47
CA ASN A 424 -24.25 1.12 14.11
C ASN A 424 -23.26 -0.03 13.86
N LEU A 425 -22.92 -0.84 14.86
CA LEU A 425 -22.04 -1.98 14.72
C LEU A 425 -22.72 -3.13 13.98
N GLN A 426 -22.02 -3.67 12.98
CA GLN A 426 -22.31 -4.93 12.31
C GLN A 426 -21.08 -5.83 12.40
N ILE A 427 -21.24 -7.10 12.74
CA ILE A 427 -20.14 -8.08 12.86
C ILE A 427 -20.20 -9.02 11.67
N MET A 428 -19.07 -9.26 11.02
CA MET A 428 -18.96 -10.12 9.83
C MET A 428 -17.94 -11.23 10.03
N LEU A 429 -18.33 -12.47 9.73
CA LEU A 429 -17.49 -13.66 9.85
C LEU A 429 -16.78 -13.96 8.52
N PRO A 430 -15.44 -14.08 8.49
CA PRO A 430 -14.67 -14.45 7.30
C PRO A 430 -14.62 -15.97 7.09
N MET A 431 -14.25 -16.42 5.90
CA MET A 431 -13.87 -17.80 5.56
C MET A 431 -14.90 -18.88 5.93
N ILE A 432 -16.19 -18.54 5.96
CA ILE A 432 -17.27 -19.47 6.27
C ILE A 432 -17.41 -20.53 5.16
N THR A 433 -17.54 -21.77 5.57
CA THR A 433 -17.77 -22.92 4.68
C THR A 433 -19.01 -23.73 5.07
N THR A 434 -19.37 -23.77 6.36
CA THR A 434 -20.45 -24.58 6.90
C THR A 434 -21.38 -23.79 7.80
N ILE A 435 -22.64 -24.27 7.90
CA ILE A 435 -23.63 -23.68 8.82
C ILE A 435 -23.23 -23.91 10.28
N SER A 436 -22.50 -24.98 10.56
CA SER A 436 -22.02 -25.30 11.91
C SER A 436 -21.06 -24.22 12.44
N GLU A 437 -20.18 -23.70 11.57
CA GLU A 437 -19.28 -22.59 11.91
C GLU A 437 -20.07 -21.33 12.30
N VAL A 438 -21.10 -20.98 11.54
CA VAL A 438 -21.96 -19.82 11.84
C VAL A 438 -22.73 -20.02 13.15
N LYS A 439 -23.25 -21.21 13.40
CA LYS A 439 -23.97 -21.51 14.65
C LYS A 439 -23.06 -21.41 15.86
N GLU A 440 -21.84 -21.93 15.77
CA GLU A 440 -20.89 -21.86 16.87
C GLU A 440 -20.40 -20.43 17.10
N ALA A 441 -20.05 -19.69 16.06
CA ALA A 441 -19.71 -18.28 16.17
C ALA A 441 -20.85 -17.46 16.80
N LYS A 442 -22.10 -17.71 16.39
CA LYS A 442 -23.28 -17.07 16.96
C LYS A 442 -23.46 -17.39 18.45
N ARG A 443 -23.20 -18.64 18.84
CA ARG A 443 -23.25 -19.07 20.27
C ARG A 443 -22.21 -18.31 21.09
N LEU A 444 -20.97 -18.18 20.59
CA LEU A 444 -19.89 -17.44 21.24
C LEU A 444 -20.19 -15.93 21.31
N LEU A 445 -20.74 -15.35 20.25
CA LEU A 445 -21.18 -13.94 20.24
C LEU A 445 -22.31 -13.70 21.26
N GLN A 446 -23.25 -14.61 21.38
CA GLN A 446 -24.31 -14.52 22.39
C GLN A 446 -23.73 -14.62 23.80
N GLN A 447 -22.78 -15.52 24.03
CA GLN A 447 -22.07 -15.61 25.31
C GLN A 447 -21.38 -14.28 25.63
N ALA A 448 -20.56 -13.75 24.73
CA ALA A 448 -19.88 -12.46 24.89
C ALA A 448 -20.89 -11.32 25.17
N PHE A 449 -22.02 -11.30 24.47
CA PHE A 449 -23.06 -10.30 24.68
C PHE A 449 -23.67 -10.36 26.08
N PHE A 450 -23.99 -11.56 26.58
CA PHE A 450 -24.56 -11.72 27.93
C PHE A 450 -23.54 -11.33 29.01
N GLU A 451 -22.27 -11.73 28.87
CA GLU A 451 -21.21 -11.37 29.79
C GLU A 451 -21.02 -9.84 29.87
N VAL A 452 -20.89 -9.18 28.71
CA VAL A 452 -20.75 -7.71 28.64
C VAL A 452 -21.99 -7.00 29.19
N LYS A 453 -23.18 -7.53 28.90
CA LYS A 453 -24.45 -6.97 29.40
C LYS A 453 -24.57 -7.04 30.92
N GLU A 454 -24.05 -8.09 31.56
CA GLU A 454 -24.00 -8.21 33.03
C GLU A 454 -23.01 -7.23 33.64
N GLU A 455 -21.94 -6.87 32.94
CA GLU A 455 -20.92 -5.92 33.37
C GLU A 455 -21.32 -4.45 33.09
N SER A 456 -22.32 -4.21 32.23
CA SER A 456 -22.75 -2.87 31.80
C SER A 456 -23.48 -2.10 32.90
N ASN A 457 -23.28 -0.78 32.92
CA ASN A 457 -24.02 0.14 33.78
C ASN A 457 -25.48 0.36 33.31
N ASP A 458 -25.77 0.16 32.02
CA ASP A 458 -27.13 0.23 31.44
C ASP A 458 -27.43 -1.01 30.55
N PRO A 459 -27.70 -2.17 31.17
CA PRO A 459 -27.98 -3.42 30.44
C PRO A 459 -29.22 -3.35 29.53
N HIS A 460 -30.13 -2.41 29.78
CA HIS A 460 -31.39 -2.32 29.01
C HIS A 460 -31.23 -1.60 27.68
N SER A 461 -30.24 -0.74 27.52
CA SER A 461 -29.95 -0.03 26.27
C SER A 461 -29.20 -0.89 25.24
N MET A 462 -28.53 -1.94 25.69
CA MET A 462 -27.69 -2.78 24.83
C MET A 462 -28.50 -3.62 23.86
N MET A 463 -28.13 -3.53 22.56
CA MET A 463 -28.68 -4.33 21.50
C MET A 463 -27.61 -5.28 20.92
N MET A 464 -28.05 -6.50 20.58
CA MET A 464 -27.16 -7.44 19.90
C MET A 464 -26.81 -6.90 18.50
N PRO A 465 -25.52 -6.77 18.14
CA PRO A 465 -25.13 -6.35 16.80
C PRO A 465 -25.65 -7.28 15.71
N LYS A 466 -25.90 -6.75 14.51
CA LYS A 466 -26.23 -7.58 13.35
C LYS A 466 -25.07 -8.48 12.99
N LEU A 467 -25.37 -9.73 12.64
CA LEU A 467 -24.38 -10.73 12.23
C LEU A 467 -24.48 -11.00 10.73
N GLY A 468 -23.36 -10.90 10.03
CA GLY A 468 -23.21 -11.27 8.63
C GLY A 468 -22.08 -12.25 8.38
N ILE A 469 -22.03 -12.77 7.16
CA ILE A 469 -20.93 -13.62 6.69
C ILE A 469 -20.31 -13.05 5.41
N MET A 470 -19.03 -13.30 5.23
CA MET A 470 -18.32 -13.02 3.99
C MET A 470 -18.50 -14.19 3.03
N LEU A 471 -19.04 -13.91 1.86
CA LEU A 471 -19.21 -14.86 0.76
C LEU A 471 -17.92 -14.85 -0.07
N GLU A 472 -16.98 -15.67 0.30
CA GLU A 472 -15.66 -15.75 -0.33
C GLU A 472 -15.21 -17.18 -0.60
N VAL A 473 -15.86 -18.16 0.01
CA VAL A 473 -15.65 -19.59 -0.29
C VAL A 473 -16.79 -20.08 -1.17
N PRO A 474 -16.56 -20.63 -2.38
CA PRO A 474 -17.61 -20.99 -3.33
C PRO A 474 -18.66 -21.96 -2.79
N ALA A 475 -18.31 -22.82 -1.82
CA ALA A 475 -19.23 -23.79 -1.21
C ALA A 475 -20.46 -23.15 -0.55
N VAL A 476 -20.33 -21.88 -0.07
CA VAL A 476 -21.41 -21.17 0.62
C VAL A 476 -22.54 -20.79 -0.35
N VAL A 477 -22.20 -20.49 -1.61
CA VAL A 477 -23.15 -20.05 -2.64
C VAL A 477 -24.28 -21.06 -2.82
N TYR A 478 -23.95 -22.35 -2.77
CA TYR A 478 -24.93 -23.45 -2.93
C TYR A 478 -25.85 -23.68 -1.72
N GLN A 479 -25.60 -22.95 -0.61
CA GLN A 479 -26.33 -23.11 0.64
C GLN A 479 -26.89 -21.79 1.19
N LEU A 480 -26.85 -20.69 0.39
CA LEU A 480 -27.30 -19.36 0.81
C LEU A 480 -28.67 -19.34 1.52
N PRO A 481 -29.71 -20.05 1.06
CA PRO A 481 -30.98 -20.06 1.76
C PRO A 481 -30.89 -20.54 3.22
N LYS A 482 -30.03 -21.53 3.49
CA LYS A 482 -29.84 -22.04 4.86
C LYS A 482 -29.01 -21.08 5.72
N PHE A 483 -28.00 -20.39 5.12
CA PHE A 483 -27.23 -19.36 5.83
C PHE A 483 -28.10 -18.15 6.19
N ALA A 484 -29.03 -17.75 5.30
CA ALA A 484 -29.95 -16.64 5.53
C ALA A 484 -30.84 -16.80 6.76
N GLU A 485 -31.08 -18.04 7.22
CA GLU A 485 -31.80 -18.30 8.47
C GLU A 485 -31.02 -17.91 9.73
N HIS A 486 -29.70 -17.76 9.61
CA HIS A 486 -28.79 -17.57 10.74
C HIS A 486 -28.09 -16.21 10.77
N VAL A 487 -28.10 -15.45 9.66
CA VAL A 487 -27.41 -14.17 9.51
C VAL A 487 -28.35 -13.07 9.00
N ASP A 488 -27.97 -11.83 9.25
CA ASP A 488 -28.77 -10.64 8.93
C ASP A 488 -28.40 -10.03 7.58
N PHE A 489 -27.15 -10.23 7.11
CA PHE A 489 -26.65 -9.68 5.85
C PHE A 489 -25.53 -10.54 5.26
N PHE A 490 -25.20 -10.27 4.00
CA PHE A 490 -24.08 -10.85 3.27
C PHE A 490 -23.09 -9.78 2.81
N SER A 491 -21.83 -10.17 2.68
CA SER A 491 -20.79 -9.34 2.03
C SER A 491 -19.93 -10.21 1.14
N VAL A 492 -19.75 -9.82 -0.13
CA VAL A 492 -18.95 -10.60 -1.09
C VAL A 492 -17.50 -10.19 -1.02
N GLY A 493 -16.62 -11.09 -0.61
CA GLY A 493 -15.16 -10.97 -0.70
C GLY A 493 -14.67 -11.40 -2.09
N SER A 494 -14.84 -10.55 -3.11
CA SER A 494 -14.60 -10.93 -4.51
C SER A 494 -13.17 -11.39 -4.78
N ASN A 495 -12.17 -10.94 -4.02
CA ASN A 495 -10.78 -11.33 -4.22
C ASN A 495 -10.57 -12.82 -3.89
N ASP A 496 -10.95 -13.24 -2.68
CA ASP A 496 -10.81 -14.63 -2.25
C ASP A 496 -11.80 -15.54 -2.99
N LEU A 497 -13.02 -15.05 -3.29
CA LEU A 497 -13.98 -15.78 -4.12
C LEU A 497 -13.40 -16.11 -5.50
N THR A 498 -12.78 -15.14 -6.17
CA THR A 498 -12.12 -15.35 -7.47
C THR A 498 -10.97 -16.36 -7.35
N GLN A 499 -10.13 -16.21 -6.33
CA GLN A 499 -9.00 -17.10 -6.06
C GLN A 499 -9.44 -18.56 -5.89
N TYR A 500 -10.45 -18.80 -5.05
CA TYR A 500 -10.94 -20.16 -4.77
C TYR A 500 -11.77 -20.73 -5.91
N LEU A 501 -12.53 -19.90 -6.62
CA LEU A 501 -13.34 -20.35 -7.76
C LEU A 501 -12.47 -20.78 -8.93
N LEU A 502 -11.39 -20.04 -9.20
CA LEU A 502 -10.46 -20.35 -10.29
C LEU A 502 -9.32 -21.29 -9.85
N ALA A 503 -9.22 -21.61 -8.53
CA ALA A 503 -8.13 -22.40 -7.93
C ALA A 503 -6.74 -21.82 -8.25
N VAL A 504 -6.60 -20.51 -8.19
CA VAL A 504 -5.37 -19.78 -8.54
C VAL A 504 -4.90 -18.97 -7.34
N ASP A 505 -3.66 -19.17 -6.92
CA ASP A 505 -3.00 -18.32 -5.92
C ASP A 505 -2.54 -17.01 -6.59
N ARG A 506 -3.21 -15.90 -6.24
CA ARG A 506 -2.92 -14.55 -6.77
C ARG A 506 -1.52 -14.04 -6.41
N ASN A 507 -0.91 -14.58 -5.33
CA ASN A 507 0.42 -14.19 -4.88
C ASN A 507 1.54 -15.03 -5.51
N ASN A 508 1.21 -16.08 -6.25
CA ASN A 508 2.18 -16.92 -6.93
C ASN A 508 2.51 -16.35 -8.33
N PRO A 509 3.74 -15.83 -8.57
CA PRO A 509 4.08 -15.15 -9.82
C PRO A 509 3.92 -16.02 -11.09
N ARG A 510 3.93 -17.36 -10.94
CA ARG A 510 3.82 -18.27 -12.08
C ARG A 510 2.40 -18.46 -12.58
N VAL A 511 1.41 -18.23 -11.72
CA VAL A 511 -0.01 -18.48 -12.05
C VAL A 511 -0.90 -17.25 -11.81
N SER A 512 -0.38 -16.18 -11.22
CA SER A 512 -1.14 -14.96 -10.93
C SER A 512 -1.79 -14.34 -12.18
N SER A 513 -1.21 -14.54 -13.36
CA SER A 513 -1.80 -14.11 -14.64
C SER A 513 -3.12 -14.82 -15.00
N LEU A 514 -3.42 -15.95 -14.35
CA LEU A 514 -4.69 -16.67 -14.49
C LEU A 514 -5.78 -16.13 -13.55
N TYR A 515 -5.39 -15.36 -12.54
CA TYR A 515 -6.33 -14.68 -11.66
C TYR A 515 -6.96 -13.51 -12.40
N ASN A 516 -8.27 -13.57 -12.64
CA ASN A 516 -8.99 -12.50 -13.32
C ASN A 516 -10.42 -12.38 -12.78
N SER A 517 -10.74 -11.24 -12.17
CA SER A 517 -12.07 -10.98 -11.61
C SER A 517 -13.16 -10.79 -12.69
N PHE A 518 -12.78 -10.59 -13.95
CA PHE A 518 -13.69 -10.54 -15.10
C PHE A 518 -13.90 -11.91 -15.77
N HIS A 519 -13.41 -12.98 -15.15
CA HIS A 519 -13.62 -14.32 -15.69
C HIS A 519 -15.13 -14.65 -15.72
N PRO A 520 -15.66 -15.19 -16.85
CA PRO A 520 -17.10 -15.48 -16.99
C PRO A 520 -17.69 -16.27 -15.84
N SER A 521 -16.98 -17.26 -15.29
CA SER A 521 -17.43 -18.02 -14.12
C SER A 521 -17.54 -17.16 -12.86
N VAL A 522 -16.68 -16.15 -12.68
CA VAL A 522 -16.74 -15.22 -11.55
C VAL A 522 -17.95 -14.33 -11.68
N LEU A 523 -18.20 -13.78 -12.87
CA LEU A 523 -19.38 -12.95 -13.14
C LEU A 523 -20.67 -13.75 -12.95
N ALA A 524 -20.72 -15.00 -13.42
CA ALA A 524 -21.87 -15.88 -13.25
C ALA A 524 -22.18 -16.15 -11.77
N VAL A 525 -21.16 -16.43 -10.95
CA VAL A 525 -21.34 -16.65 -9.51
C VAL A 525 -21.76 -15.35 -8.80
N LEU A 526 -21.22 -14.19 -9.17
CA LEU A 526 -21.65 -12.91 -8.61
C LEU A 526 -23.13 -12.61 -8.94
N GLN A 527 -23.56 -12.88 -10.17
CA GLN A 527 -24.96 -12.75 -10.58
C GLN A 527 -25.87 -13.69 -9.80
N GLU A 528 -25.47 -14.95 -9.59
CA GLU A 528 -26.22 -15.94 -8.82
C GLU A 528 -26.35 -15.51 -7.35
N ILE A 529 -25.27 -15.04 -6.73
CA ILE A 529 -25.25 -14.58 -5.33
C ILE A 529 -26.25 -13.44 -5.12
N VAL A 530 -26.21 -12.37 -5.94
CA VAL A 530 -27.11 -11.22 -5.75
C VAL A 530 -28.57 -11.60 -6.01
N THR A 531 -28.82 -12.48 -6.99
CA THR A 531 -30.17 -12.99 -7.29
C THR A 531 -30.75 -13.74 -6.09
N GLN A 532 -29.97 -14.66 -5.50
CA GLN A 532 -30.38 -15.39 -4.31
C GLN A 532 -30.56 -14.46 -3.09
N ALA A 533 -29.63 -13.54 -2.85
CA ALA A 533 -29.73 -12.60 -1.73
C ALA A 533 -31.00 -11.74 -1.79
N TYR A 534 -31.35 -11.27 -3.00
CA TYR A 534 -32.60 -10.55 -3.24
C TYR A 534 -33.86 -11.41 -2.93
N GLN A 535 -33.90 -12.65 -3.44
CA GLN A 535 -34.99 -13.59 -3.16
C GLN A 535 -35.15 -13.91 -1.67
N LEU A 536 -34.03 -13.92 -0.93
CA LEU A 536 -34.01 -14.18 0.51
C LEU A 536 -34.23 -12.91 1.35
N ASN A 537 -34.43 -11.78 0.70
CA ASN A 537 -34.57 -10.47 1.36
C ASN A 537 -33.42 -10.18 2.35
N ARG A 538 -32.17 -10.45 1.93
CA ARG A 538 -30.97 -10.18 2.72
C ARG A 538 -30.14 -9.08 2.06
N PRO A 539 -29.79 -8.02 2.81
CA PRO A 539 -28.86 -7.00 2.33
C PRO A 539 -27.53 -7.62 1.92
N ILE A 540 -26.99 -7.17 0.80
CA ILE A 540 -25.71 -7.65 0.30
C ILE A 540 -24.80 -6.48 -0.12
N THR A 541 -23.52 -6.61 0.16
CA THR A 541 -22.47 -5.64 -0.20
C THR A 541 -21.35 -6.38 -0.92
N VAL A 542 -20.66 -5.73 -1.86
CA VAL A 542 -19.38 -6.23 -2.41
C VAL A 542 -18.24 -5.41 -1.82
N CYS A 543 -17.25 -6.06 -1.20
CA CYS A 543 -16.14 -5.41 -0.51
C CYS A 543 -14.74 -5.77 -1.07
N GLY A 544 -14.67 -6.54 -2.15
CA GLY A 544 -13.43 -6.82 -2.85
C GLY A 544 -13.01 -5.69 -3.80
N GLU A 545 -11.82 -5.81 -4.38
CA GLU A 545 -11.23 -4.81 -5.28
C GLU A 545 -12.08 -4.53 -6.52
N LEU A 546 -12.84 -5.52 -7.00
CA LEU A 546 -13.76 -5.37 -8.13
C LEU A 546 -14.79 -4.24 -7.92
N ALA A 547 -15.20 -3.98 -6.68
CA ALA A 547 -16.13 -2.89 -6.36
C ALA A 547 -15.51 -1.50 -6.57
N GLY A 548 -14.19 -1.37 -6.45
CA GLY A 548 -13.43 -0.14 -6.67
C GLY A 548 -12.85 0.01 -8.09
N ASP A 549 -13.07 -0.97 -8.96
CA ASP A 549 -12.72 -0.91 -10.38
C ASP A 549 -13.88 -0.31 -11.19
N PRO A 550 -13.66 0.69 -12.05
CA PRO A 550 -14.73 1.29 -12.87
C PRO A 550 -15.55 0.29 -13.67
N ALA A 551 -14.89 -0.66 -14.35
CA ALA A 551 -15.55 -1.70 -15.13
C ALA A 551 -16.30 -2.68 -14.23
N GLY A 552 -15.68 -3.05 -13.10
CA GLY A 552 -16.29 -3.91 -12.09
C GLY A 552 -17.54 -3.28 -11.48
N ALA A 553 -17.48 -2.02 -11.09
CA ALA A 553 -18.60 -1.30 -10.49
C ALA A 553 -19.83 -1.23 -11.43
N VAL A 554 -19.60 -0.98 -12.72
CA VAL A 554 -20.69 -0.95 -13.73
C VAL A 554 -21.35 -2.32 -13.85
N LEU A 555 -20.57 -3.41 -13.92
CA LEU A 555 -21.12 -4.77 -13.98
C LEU A 555 -21.85 -5.15 -12.70
N LEU A 556 -21.30 -4.84 -11.52
CA LEU A 556 -21.94 -5.12 -10.24
C LEU A 556 -23.26 -4.36 -10.09
N MET A 557 -23.30 -3.08 -10.47
CA MET A 557 -24.54 -2.29 -10.52
C MET A 557 -25.55 -2.91 -11.47
N ALA A 558 -25.15 -3.33 -12.66
CA ALA A 558 -26.01 -3.98 -13.65
C ALA A 558 -26.57 -5.31 -13.14
N MET A 559 -25.80 -6.06 -12.34
CA MET A 559 -26.23 -7.31 -11.71
C MET A 559 -27.30 -7.10 -10.62
N GLY A 560 -27.43 -5.87 -10.11
CA GLY A 560 -28.38 -5.51 -9.04
C GLY A 560 -27.75 -5.35 -7.65
N TYR A 561 -26.43 -5.24 -7.53
CA TYR A 561 -25.81 -4.83 -6.28
C TYR A 561 -26.03 -3.33 -6.05
N GLU A 562 -26.62 -2.98 -4.93
CA GLU A 562 -26.88 -1.58 -4.55
C GLU A 562 -25.79 -1.01 -3.62
N LYS A 563 -24.95 -1.88 -3.02
CA LYS A 563 -23.94 -1.52 -2.03
C LYS A 563 -22.56 -1.97 -2.49
N LEU A 564 -21.67 -1.00 -2.68
CA LEU A 564 -20.27 -1.22 -3.07
C LEU A 564 -19.34 -0.64 -2.00
N SER A 565 -18.37 -1.43 -1.54
CA SER A 565 -17.39 -1.03 -0.54
C SER A 565 -15.98 -1.15 -1.10
N MET A 566 -15.21 -0.07 -0.99
CA MET A 566 -13.90 0.07 -1.64
C MET A 566 -12.96 0.94 -0.82
N ASN A 567 -11.69 1.00 -1.21
CA ASN A 567 -10.74 1.92 -0.60
C ASN A 567 -11.16 3.38 -0.85
N ALA A 568 -10.87 4.27 0.10
CA ALA A 568 -11.34 5.65 0.11
C ALA A 568 -11.01 6.42 -1.19
N HIS A 569 -9.80 6.20 -1.75
CA HIS A 569 -9.37 6.87 -2.98
C HIS A 569 -10.19 6.49 -4.23
N ASN A 570 -10.85 5.32 -4.23
CA ASN A 570 -11.70 4.89 -5.35
C ASN A 570 -13.12 5.45 -5.28
N ILE A 571 -13.58 5.89 -4.12
CA ILE A 571 -14.96 6.37 -3.90
C ILE A 571 -15.34 7.47 -4.90
N ARG A 572 -14.50 8.49 -5.04
CA ARG A 572 -14.76 9.63 -5.93
C ARG A 572 -14.85 9.19 -7.40
N LYS A 573 -13.95 8.30 -7.80
CA LYS A 573 -13.90 7.71 -9.12
C LYS A 573 -15.17 6.92 -9.46
N ILE A 574 -15.59 6.05 -8.54
CA ILE A 574 -16.79 5.22 -8.71
C ILE A 574 -18.07 6.06 -8.64
N ASN A 575 -18.11 7.07 -7.78
CA ASN A 575 -19.21 8.03 -7.78
C ASN A 575 -19.37 8.73 -9.15
N TRP A 576 -18.26 9.17 -9.76
CA TRP A 576 -18.26 9.73 -11.11
C TRP A 576 -18.80 8.73 -12.14
N VAL A 577 -18.34 7.46 -12.11
CA VAL A 577 -18.79 6.40 -13.03
C VAL A 577 -20.31 6.22 -12.92
N ILE A 578 -20.83 6.03 -11.71
CA ILE A 578 -22.26 5.83 -11.44
C ILE A 578 -23.08 7.01 -12.01
N ARG A 579 -22.66 8.24 -11.74
CA ARG A 579 -23.35 9.46 -12.16
C ARG A 579 -23.29 9.73 -13.68
N SER A 580 -22.40 9.05 -14.39
CA SER A 580 -22.19 9.23 -15.82
C SER A 580 -22.96 8.22 -16.69
N ILE A 581 -23.63 7.23 -16.10
CA ILE A 581 -24.20 6.09 -16.80
C ILE A 581 -25.68 5.89 -16.40
N GLU A 582 -26.50 5.41 -17.31
CA GLU A 582 -27.84 4.89 -17.03
C GLU A 582 -27.75 3.39 -16.63
N LEU A 583 -28.48 2.97 -15.60
CA LEU A 583 -28.57 1.58 -15.18
C LEU A 583 -29.01 0.68 -16.34
N LYS A 584 -29.98 1.13 -17.13
CA LYS A 584 -30.49 0.40 -18.29
C LYS A 584 -29.39 0.08 -19.29
N HIS A 585 -28.46 1.00 -19.57
CA HIS A 585 -27.33 0.76 -20.48
C HIS A 585 -26.34 -0.25 -19.90
N SER A 586 -26.11 -0.19 -18.59
CA SER A 586 -25.26 -1.16 -17.88
C SER A 586 -25.88 -2.56 -17.90
N GLN A 587 -27.20 -2.69 -17.79
CA GLN A 587 -27.89 -3.98 -17.89
C GLN A 587 -27.79 -4.58 -19.30
N GLN A 588 -27.85 -3.75 -20.36
CA GLN A 588 -27.62 -4.23 -21.72
C GLN A 588 -26.16 -4.69 -21.89
N LEU A 589 -25.19 -3.90 -21.40
CA LEU A 589 -23.79 -4.28 -21.36
C LEU A 589 -23.58 -5.63 -20.69
N LEU A 590 -24.20 -5.83 -19.50
CA LEU A 590 -24.10 -7.10 -18.77
C LEU A 590 -24.62 -8.28 -19.60
N ALA A 591 -25.78 -8.12 -20.27
CA ALA A 591 -26.34 -9.16 -21.12
C ALA A 591 -25.38 -9.58 -22.24
N ASP A 592 -24.71 -8.62 -22.86
CA ASP A 592 -23.73 -8.87 -23.93
C ASP A 592 -22.46 -9.54 -23.36
N VAL A 593 -21.95 -9.05 -22.24
CA VAL A 593 -20.74 -9.56 -21.57
C VAL A 593 -20.92 -11.00 -21.08
N MET A 594 -22.10 -11.34 -20.59
CA MET A 594 -22.40 -12.71 -20.13
C MET A 594 -22.42 -13.77 -21.26
N MET A 595 -22.36 -13.34 -22.51
CA MET A 595 -22.25 -14.24 -23.67
C MET A 595 -20.78 -14.46 -24.10
N LEU A 596 -19.81 -13.80 -23.46
CA LEU A 596 -18.39 -13.91 -23.80
C LEU A 596 -17.74 -15.04 -22.96
N ASP A 597 -16.78 -15.72 -23.57
CA ASP A 597 -16.07 -16.84 -22.95
C ASP A 597 -14.68 -16.50 -22.44
N ASN A 598 -14.16 -15.31 -22.80
CA ASN A 598 -12.79 -14.91 -22.51
C ASN A 598 -12.75 -13.66 -21.59
N PRO A 599 -12.05 -13.70 -20.45
CA PRO A 599 -12.00 -12.58 -19.52
C PRO A 599 -11.37 -11.30 -20.12
N ASN A 600 -10.44 -11.43 -21.07
CA ASN A 600 -9.86 -10.27 -21.74
C ASN A 600 -10.85 -9.62 -22.71
N GLU A 601 -11.67 -10.42 -23.41
CA GLU A 601 -12.74 -9.90 -24.25
C GLU A 601 -13.79 -9.18 -23.41
N VAL A 602 -14.16 -9.74 -22.24
CA VAL A 602 -15.05 -9.11 -21.26
C VAL A 602 -14.51 -7.74 -20.88
N LYS A 603 -13.24 -7.68 -20.42
CA LYS A 603 -12.61 -6.41 -20.00
C LYS A 603 -12.59 -5.40 -21.14
N THR A 604 -12.15 -5.80 -22.34
CA THR A 604 -12.10 -4.93 -23.52
C THR A 604 -13.50 -4.39 -23.89
N TYR A 605 -14.54 -5.23 -23.81
CA TYR A 605 -15.90 -4.82 -24.11
C TYR A 605 -16.43 -3.77 -23.14
N VAL A 606 -16.19 -3.98 -21.84
CA VAL A 606 -16.58 -3.02 -20.79
C VAL A 606 -15.76 -1.73 -20.90
N ASP A 607 -14.48 -1.81 -21.18
CA ASP A 607 -13.61 -0.64 -21.38
C ASP A 607 -14.08 0.21 -22.56
N THR A 608 -14.45 -0.43 -23.68
CA THR A 608 -15.04 0.25 -24.84
C THR A 608 -16.36 0.94 -24.49
N PHE A 609 -17.18 0.29 -23.66
CA PHE A 609 -18.42 0.90 -23.16
C PHE A 609 -18.12 2.15 -22.32
N LEU A 610 -17.15 2.09 -21.42
CA LEU A 610 -16.74 3.24 -20.60
C LEU A 610 -16.19 4.38 -21.48
N GLU A 611 -15.39 4.06 -22.50
CA GLU A 611 -14.86 5.06 -23.43
C GLU A 611 -15.98 5.78 -24.20
N THR A 612 -16.97 5.04 -24.70
CA THR A 612 -18.11 5.62 -25.43
C THR A 612 -18.99 6.51 -24.57
N HIS A 613 -18.97 6.33 -23.23
CA HIS A 613 -19.68 7.16 -22.26
C HIS A 613 -18.81 8.31 -21.68
N GLY A 614 -17.64 8.59 -22.29
CA GLY A 614 -16.76 9.68 -21.86
C GLY A 614 -15.92 9.38 -20.63
N LEU A 615 -15.82 8.11 -20.24
CA LEU A 615 -15.06 7.63 -19.08
C LEU A 615 -13.71 6.99 -19.46
N GLY A 616 -13.26 7.18 -20.71
CA GLY A 616 -12.02 6.58 -21.25
C GLY A 616 -10.75 6.95 -20.47
N GLY A 617 -10.72 8.12 -19.81
CA GLY A 617 -9.64 8.51 -18.92
C GLY A 617 -9.48 7.57 -17.71
N LEU A 618 -10.59 6.99 -17.22
CA LEU A 618 -10.56 6.03 -16.11
C LEU A 618 -10.09 4.63 -16.54
N VAL A 619 -10.34 4.27 -17.80
CA VAL A 619 -9.91 2.99 -18.38
C VAL A 619 -8.40 2.96 -18.55
N ARG A 620 -7.81 4.04 -19.09
CA ARG A 620 -6.37 4.17 -19.28
C ARG A 620 -5.60 4.21 -17.96
N ALA A 621 -6.24 4.72 -16.92
CA ALA A 621 -5.69 4.80 -15.57
C ALA A 621 -5.71 3.46 -14.81
N GLY A 622 -6.33 2.41 -15.36
CA GLY A 622 -6.45 1.09 -14.74
C GLY A 622 -5.92 -0.07 -15.60
N ALA A 623 -5.36 0.24 -16.79
CA ALA A 623 -4.84 -0.75 -17.72
C ALA A 623 -3.37 -1.09 -17.47
#